data_d54c347ecbfa41b4b09aef5d012fdd32
#
_entry.id   d54c347ecbfa41b4b09aef5d012fdd32
#
_cell.length_a   1.000
_cell.length_b   1.000
_cell.length_c   1.000
_cell.angle_alpha   90.00
_cell.angle_beta   90.00
_cell.angle_gamma   90.00
#
_symmetry.space_group_name_H-M   'P 1'
#
loop_
_entity.id
_entity.type
_entity.pdbx_description
1 polymer ?
#
loop_
_entity_poly.entity_id
_entity_poly.type
_entity_poly.pdbx_seq_one_letter_code
_entity_poly.pdbx_strand_id
1 'polypeptide(L)'
;KLRELDKPVMITEFNFGSRDRGPFWGGVTEVANEEARGPAYAKFIKQAVAEPSIVGVHWFQYLDQPVTGRLLDGENGHFGMIGITDLPFTGFVESVRKTNLQALDQLGDEAAKAQVDADQAVKAARQTPQEGNGERSGTGHAGGHSGKGH
;
A
#
# COMPACT_ATOMS: atom_id res chain seq x y z
N LYS A 1 -0.47 -0.12 14.14
CA LYS A 1 -1.83 -0.73 14.16
C LYS A 1 -2.15 -1.42 12.83
N LEU A 2 -2.01 -0.76 11.63
CA LEU A 2 -2.30 -1.43 10.35
C LEU A 2 -1.40 -2.64 10.11
N ARG A 3 -0.10 -2.51 10.38
CA ARG A 3 0.87 -3.62 10.25
C ARG A 3 0.59 -4.81 11.15
N GLU A 4 -0.04 -4.58 12.30
CA GLU A 4 -0.43 -5.62 13.25
C GLU A 4 -1.59 -6.48 12.75
N LEU A 5 -2.35 -5.99 11.76
CA LEU A 5 -3.47 -6.73 11.17
C LEU A 5 -2.99 -7.88 10.25
N ASP A 6 -1.78 -7.78 9.73
CA ASP A 6 -1.21 -8.73 8.74
C ASP A 6 -2.19 -9.05 7.58
N LYS A 7 -2.84 -8.02 7.07
CA LYS A 7 -3.83 -8.11 6.00
C LYS A 7 -3.69 -6.93 5.04
N PRO A 8 -4.00 -7.11 3.75
CA PRO A 8 -4.08 -6.02 2.81
C PRO A 8 -5.22 -5.06 3.20
N VAL A 9 -4.95 -3.76 3.12
CA VAL A 9 -5.88 -2.70 3.47
C VAL A 9 -6.16 -1.84 2.23
N MET A 10 -7.44 -1.62 1.95
CA MET A 10 -7.91 -0.68 0.93
C MET A 10 -8.52 0.53 1.63
N ILE A 11 -8.06 1.74 1.29
CA ILE A 11 -8.73 2.97 1.68
C ILE A 11 -9.77 3.29 0.62
N THR A 12 -11.03 3.06 0.94
CA THR A 12 -12.12 3.11 -0.03
C THR A 12 -12.59 4.51 -0.35
N GLU A 13 -12.33 5.48 0.52
CA GLU A 13 -12.67 6.88 0.29
C GLU A 13 -11.67 7.81 1.00
N PHE A 14 -11.20 8.82 0.27
CA PHE A 14 -10.51 9.97 0.84
C PHE A 14 -10.68 11.18 -0.08
N ASN A 15 -10.68 12.37 0.47
CA ASN A 15 -10.72 13.62 -0.28
C ASN A 15 -10.00 14.76 0.45
N PHE A 16 -9.69 15.79 -0.33
CA PHE A 16 -9.27 17.10 0.14
C PHE A 16 -10.06 18.13 -0.66
N GLY A 17 -10.95 18.85 0.00
CA GLY A 17 -11.78 19.85 -0.63
C GLY A 17 -11.48 21.25 -0.09
N SER A 18 -12.05 22.25 -0.76
CA SER A 18 -11.96 23.65 -0.34
C SER A 18 -13.28 24.35 -0.57
N ARG A 19 -13.42 25.61 -0.11
CA ARG A 19 -14.67 26.38 -0.26
C ARG A 19 -14.55 27.59 -1.18
N ASP A 20 -13.43 27.72 -1.89
CA ASP A 20 -13.14 28.89 -2.73
C ASP A 20 -13.68 28.76 -4.17
N ARG A 21 -14.39 27.67 -4.52
CA ARG A 21 -14.91 27.41 -5.87
C ARG A 21 -16.43 27.32 -5.98
N GLY A 22 -17.13 27.73 -4.95
CA GLY A 22 -18.59 27.85 -4.98
C GLY A 22 -19.35 26.89 -4.05
N PRO A 23 -19.07 25.59 -4.01
CA PRO A 23 -19.64 24.71 -2.98
C PRO A 23 -19.33 25.18 -1.56
N PHE A 24 -20.24 24.88 -0.62
CA PHE A 24 -20.16 25.42 0.74
C PHE A 24 -19.40 24.51 1.71
N TRP A 25 -19.09 23.29 1.29
CA TRP A 25 -18.39 22.31 2.11
C TRP A 25 -17.09 21.86 1.50
N GLY A 26 -16.01 21.85 2.27
CA GLY A 26 -14.67 21.42 1.85
C GLY A 26 -14.37 19.94 2.09
N GLY A 27 -15.39 19.13 2.38
CA GLY A 27 -15.21 17.71 2.66
C GLY A 27 -14.79 17.43 4.11
N VAL A 28 -14.47 16.16 4.40
CA VAL A 28 -14.02 15.72 5.73
C VAL A 28 -12.66 16.33 6.09
N THR A 29 -11.81 16.52 5.10
CA THR A 29 -10.50 17.18 5.28
C THR A 29 -10.43 18.39 4.37
N GLU A 30 -10.74 19.55 4.93
CA GLU A 30 -10.70 20.83 4.22
C GLU A 30 -9.27 21.36 4.13
N VAL A 31 -8.92 21.89 2.96
CA VAL A 31 -7.69 22.64 2.72
C VAL A 31 -8.00 24.11 2.44
N ALA A 32 -6.98 24.97 2.47
CA ALA A 32 -7.17 26.41 2.42
C ALA A 32 -7.83 26.92 1.12
N ASN A 33 -7.51 26.30 -0.02
CA ASN A 33 -7.99 26.68 -1.33
C ASN A 33 -7.77 25.56 -2.35
N GLU A 34 -8.23 25.74 -3.58
CA GLU A 34 -8.08 24.79 -4.69
C GLU A 34 -6.61 24.40 -4.92
N GLU A 35 -5.69 25.36 -4.87
CA GLU A 35 -4.26 25.10 -5.11
C GLU A 35 -3.64 24.19 -4.05
N ALA A 36 -4.15 24.20 -2.82
CA ALA A 36 -3.67 23.36 -1.72
C ALA A 36 -4.12 21.90 -1.83
N ARG A 37 -5.11 21.58 -2.65
CA ARG A 37 -5.62 20.21 -2.82
C ARG A 37 -4.56 19.27 -3.40
N GLY A 38 -3.81 19.73 -4.41
CA GLY A 38 -2.75 18.94 -5.03
C GLY A 38 -1.63 18.52 -4.08
N PRO A 39 -1.01 19.43 -3.32
CA PRO A 39 -0.03 19.10 -2.29
C PRO A 39 -0.57 18.17 -1.19
N ALA A 40 -1.83 18.35 -0.76
CA ALA A 40 -2.47 17.48 0.22
C ALA A 40 -2.63 16.04 -0.33
N TYR A 41 -3.10 15.91 -1.57
CA TYR A 41 -3.18 14.64 -2.28
C TYR A 41 -1.81 13.95 -2.37
N ALA A 42 -0.78 14.67 -2.82
CA ALA A 42 0.57 14.14 -2.97
C ALA A 42 1.14 13.63 -1.63
N LYS A 43 0.93 14.40 -0.56
CA LYS A 43 1.34 13.99 0.80
C LYS A 43 0.64 12.70 1.23
N PHE A 44 -0.66 12.59 1.01
CA PHE A 44 -1.43 11.40 1.36
C PHE A 44 -0.97 10.16 0.58
N ILE A 45 -0.83 10.25 -0.74
CA ILE A 45 -0.35 9.15 -1.59
C ILE A 45 1.05 8.70 -1.17
N LYS A 46 1.97 9.64 -0.92
CA LYS A 46 3.31 9.30 -0.43
C LYS A 46 3.28 8.51 0.88
N GLN A 47 2.39 8.86 1.79
CA GLN A 47 2.22 8.12 3.05
C GLN A 47 1.58 6.75 2.84
N ALA A 48 0.60 6.65 1.94
CA ALA A 48 -0.05 5.38 1.60
C ALA A 48 0.93 4.39 0.96
N VAL A 49 1.74 4.84 0.01
CA VAL A 49 2.79 4.02 -0.65
C VAL A 49 3.85 3.53 0.34
N ALA A 50 4.21 4.36 1.34
CA ALA A 50 5.18 3.99 2.36
C ALA A 50 4.65 2.97 3.40
N GLU A 51 3.34 2.64 3.39
CA GLU A 51 2.74 1.66 4.29
C GLU A 51 2.45 0.35 3.54
N PRO A 52 3.26 -0.71 3.76
CA PRO A 52 3.16 -1.96 2.98
C PRO A 52 1.80 -2.66 3.05
N SER A 53 1.02 -2.40 4.10
CA SER A 53 -0.32 -2.97 4.24
C SER A 53 -1.34 -2.34 3.30
N ILE A 54 -1.10 -1.10 2.82
CA ILE A 54 -2.05 -0.40 1.95
C ILE A 54 -1.82 -0.81 0.51
N VAL A 55 -2.80 -1.51 -0.07
CA VAL A 55 -2.76 -2.02 -1.45
C VAL A 55 -3.54 -1.16 -2.43
N GLY A 56 -4.27 -0.17 -1.97
CA GLY A 56 -5.01 0.74 -2.83
C GLY A 56 -5.71 1.86 -2.06
N VAL A 57 -6.01 2.92 -2.79
CA VAL A 57 -6.74 4.10 -2.30
C VAL A 57 -7.70 4.60 -3.37
N HIS A 58 -8.90 5.01 -2.99
CA HIS A 58 -9.89 5.57 -3.89
C HIS A 58 -10.19 7.01 -3.53
N TRP A 59 -10.08 7.87 -4.54
CA TRP A 59 -10.47 9.27 -4.41
C TRP A 59 -11.99 9.43 -4.42
N PHE A 60 -12.55 10.15 -3.47
CA PHE A 60 -13.94 10.56 -3.45
C PHE A 60 -14.01 12.08 -3.66
N GLN A 61 -14.43 12.55 -4.85
CA GLN A 61 -14.98 11.78 -5.98
C GLN A 61 -14.57 12.40 -7.32
N TYR A 62 -15.11 11.92 -8.44
CA TYR A 62 -14.77 12.39 -9.77
C TYR A 62 -15.35 13.79 -10.08
N LEU A 63 -16.65 13.98 -9.86
CA LEU A 63 -17.34 15.26 -10.07
C LEU A 63 -17.54 15.99 -8.73
N ASP A 64 -17.51 17.33 -8.79
CA ASP A 64 -18.03 18.15 -7.69
C ASP A 64 -19.51 17.86 -7.45
N GLN A 65 -19.92 18.02 -6.23
CA GLN A 65 -21.32 17.92 -5.87
C GLN A 65 -22.08 19.21 -6.25
N PRO A 66 -23.41 19.11 -6.56
CA PRO A 66 -24.21 20.29 -6.85
C PRO A 66 -24.18 21.28 -5.68
N VAL A 67 -24.08 22.57 -5.98
CA VAL A 67 -24.12 23.64 -4.97
C VAL A 67 -25.41 23.57 -4.13
N THR A 68 -26.51 23.12 -4.73
CA THR A 68 -27.80 22.91 -4.06
C THR A 68 -27.85 21.66 -3.18
N GLY A 69 -26.78 20.89 -3.15
CA GLY A 69 -26.68 19.60 -2.46
C GLY A 69 -27.17 18.41 -3.29
N ARG A 70 -26.55 17.24 -3.10
CA ARG A 70 -27.02 16.00 -3.70
C ARG A 70 -28.28 15.47 -3.01
N LEU A 71 -29.10 14.74 -3.75
CA LEU A 71 -30.43 14.31 -3.28
C LEU A 71 -30.38 13.38 -2.06
N LEU A 72 -29.29 12.63 -1.89
CA LEU A 72 -29.21 11.61 -0.84
C LEU A 72 -29.16 12.23 0.57
N ASP A 73 -28.31 13.25 0.77
CA ASP A 73 -27.96 13.76 2.09
C ASP A 73 -27.68 15.28 2.11
N GLY A 74 -27.85 15.94 0.97
CA GLY A 74 -27.64 17.39 0.84
C GLY A 74 -26.18 17.81 0.79
N GLU A 75 -25.21 16.90 0.68
CA GLU A 75 -23.80 17.28 0.51
C GLU A 75 -23.57 18.14 -0.72
N ASN A 76 -22.74 19.16 -0.57
CA ASN A 76 -22.40 20.12 -1.62
C ASN A 76 -20.89 20.44 -1.64
N GLY A 77 -20.07 19.40 -1.58
CA GLY A 77 -18.63 19.54 -1.46
C GLY A 77 -17.91 19.85 -2.76
N HIS A 78 -16.86 20.66 -2.65
CA HIS A 78 -15.86 20.87 -3.70
C HIS A 78 -14.65 19.96 -3.47
N PHE A 79 -14.70 18.77 -4.00
CA PHE A 79 -13.59 17.79 -4.00
C PHE A 79 -13.54 16.96 -5.28
N GLY A 80 -14.31 17.31 -6.30
CA GLY A 80 -14.22 16.71 -7.61
C GLY A 80 -12.87 16.94 -8.30
N MET A 81 -12.55 16.11 -9.25
CA MET A 81 -11.50 16.38 -10.23
C MET A 81 -12.04 17.30 -11.34
N ILE A 82 -13.35 17.26 -11.53
CA ILE A 82 -14.11 18.01 -12.54
C ILE A 82 -15.22 18.76 -11.80
N GLY A 83 -15.41 20.02 -12.19
CA GLY A 83 -16.50 20.85 -11.68
C GLY A 83 -17.85 20.47 -12.27
N ILE A 84 -18.93 21.04 -11.70
CA ILE A 84 -20.32 20.79 -12.12
C ILE A 84 -20.62 21.25 -13.57
N THR A 85 -19.71 21.95 -14.20
CA THR A 85 -19.78 22.42 -15.61
C THR A 85 -18.99 21.53 -16.56
N ASP A 86 -18.58 20.34 -16.13
CA ASP A 86 -17.73 19.40 -16.88
C ASP A 86 -16.33 19.94 -17.23
N LEU A 87 -15.87 20.99 -16.53
CA LEU A 87 -14.52 21.52 -16.70
C LEU A 87 -13.59 20.96 -15.62
N PRO A 88 -12.41 20.45 -16.02
CA PRO A 88 -11.45 19.92 -15.05
C PRO A 88 -10.80 21.05 -14.24
N PHE A 89 -10.53 20.78 -12.97
CA PHE A 89 -9.63 21.57 -12.15
C PHE A 89 -8.18 21.22 -12.55
N THR A 90 -7.72 21.84 -13.63
CA THR A 90 -6.49 21.46 -14.35
C THR A 90 -5.29 21.34 -13.43
N GLY A 91 -5.08 22.31 -12.52
CA GLY A 91 -3.95 22.26 -11.58
C GLY A 91 -4.02 21.05 -10.64
N PHE A 92 -5.21 20.71 -10.15
CA PHE A 92 -5.40 19.52 -9.31
C PHE A 92 -5.21 18.23 -10.10
N VAL A 93 -5.83 18.12 -11.28
CA VAL A 93 -5.71 16.93 -12.14
C VAL A 93 -4.25 16.66 -12.54
N GLU A 94 -3.48 17.69 -12.90
CA GLU A 94 -2.05 17.55 -13.21
C GLU A 94 -1.24 17.12 -11.97
N SER A 95 -1.58 17.65 -10.79
CA SER A 95 -0.94 17.24 -9.55
C SER A 95 -1.22 15.77 -9.23
N VAL A 96 -2.46 15.31 -9.39
CA VAL A 96 -2.87 13.90 -9.24
C VAL A 96 -2.10 13.01 -10.21
N ARG A 97 -2.09 13.38 -11.50
CA ARG A 97 -1.38 12.63 -12.55
C ARG A 97 0.11 12.47 -12.22
N LYS A 98 0.77 13.57 -11.90
CA LYS A 98 2.20 13.57 -11.55
C LYS A 98 2.46 12.69 -10.31
N THR A 99 1.66 12.84 -9.29
CA THR A 99 1.80 12.08 -8.03
C THR A 99 1.64 10.58 -8.27
N ASN A 100 0.63 10.17 -9.04
CA ASN A 100 0.38 8.77 -9.32
C ASN A 100 1.49 8.12 -10.13
N LEU A 101 2.04 8.82 -11.12
CA LEU A 101 3.19 8.32 -11.89
C LEU A 101 4.42 8.13 -10.98
N GLN A 102 4.72 9.11 -10.14
CA GLN A 102 5.83 9.00 -9.17
C GLN A 102 5.64 7.84 -8.17
N ALA A 103 4.41 7.61 -7.73
CA ALA A 103 4.09 6.49 -6.84
C ALA A 103 4.31 5.13 -7.53
N LEU A 104 3.92 5.01 -8.80
CA LEU A 104 4.14 3.78 -9.59
C LEU A 104 5.62 3.51 -9.83
N ASP A 105 6.41 4.53 -10.15
CA ASP A 105 7.86 4.41 -10.32
C ASP A 105 8.52 3.93 -9.01
N GLN A 106 8.17 4.55 -7.87
CA GLN A 106 8.68 4.14 -6.56
C GLN A 106 8.34 2.67 -6.23
N LEU A 107 7.10 2.25 -6.44
CA LEU A 107 6.68 0.87 -6.19
C LEU A 107 7.39 -0.13 -7.11
N GLY A 108 7.66 0.26 -8.37
CA GLY A 108 8.43 -0.54 -9.31
C GLY A 108 9.87 -0.75 -8.86
N ASP A 109 10.53 0.31 -8.40
CA ASP A 109 11.91 0.26 -7.89
C ASP A 109 12.01 -0.58 -6.61
N GLU A 110 11.07 -0.44 -5.68
CA GLU A 110 11.03 -1.24 -4.45
C GLU A 110 10.81 -2.73 -4.74
N ALA A 111 9.92 -3.06 -5.67
CA ALA A 111 9.69 -4.44 -6.09
C ALA A 111 10.92 -5.07 -6.76
N ALA A 112 11.59 -4.32 -7.63
CA ALA A 112 12.83 -4.77 -8.28
C ALA A 112 13.94 -5.03 -7.26
N LYS A 113 14.10 -4.15 -6.27
CA LYS A 113 15.05 -4.32 -5.18
C LYS A 113 14.75 -5.56 -4.33
N ALA A 114 13.50 -5.74 -3.93
CA ALA A 114 13.07 -6.91 -3.15
C ALA A 114 13.35 -8.23 -3.89
N GLN A 115 13.18 -8.26 -5.21
CA GLN A 115 13.51 -9.43 -6.03
C GLN A 115 15.01 -9.73 -6.02
N VAL A 116 15.86 -8.71 -6.17
CA VAL A 116 17.32 -8.88 -6.11
C VAL A 116 17.76 -9.41 -4.75
N ASP A 117 17.23 -8.86 -3.68
CA ASP A 117 17.55 -9.28 -2.31
C ASP A 117 17.14 -10.74 -2.06
N ALA A 118 15.96 -11.15 -2.55
CA ALA A 118 15.48 -12.53 -2.48
C ALA A 118 16.39 -13.50 -3.26
N ASP A 119 16.80 -13.15 -4.48
CA ASP A 119 17.69 -13.96 -5.31
C ASP A 119 19.07 -14.11 -4.67
N GLN A 120 19.59 -13.08 -4.03
CA GLN A 120 20.85 -13.14 -3.27
C GLN A 120 20.75 -14.05 -2.06
N ALA A 121 19.65 -13.98 -1.30
CA ALA A 121 19.40 -14.85 -0.15
C ALA A 121 19.34 -16.32 -0.56
N VAL A 122 18.68 -16.65 -1.67
CA VAL A 122 18.62 -18.01 -2.22
C VAL A 122 20.01 -18.51 -2.63
N LYS A 123 20.82 -17.67 -3.26
CA LYS A 123 22.20 -18.03 -3.62
C LYS A 123 23.06 -18.30 -2.39
N ALA A 124 22.97 -17.46 -1.36
CA ALA A 124 23.71 -17.63 -0.11
C ALA A 124 23.32 -18.93 0.60
N ALA A 125 22.03 -19.25 0.68
CA ALA A 125 21.55 -20.49 1.28
C ALA A 125 22.05 -21.75 0.55
N ARG A 126 22.22 -21.69 -0.77
CA ARG A 126 22.76 -22.81 -1.57
C ARG A 126 24.28 -23.02 -1.41
N GLN A 127 25.00 -22.00 -0.96
CA GLN A 127 26.45 -22.03 -0.78
C GLN A 127 26.88 -22.42 0.64
N THR A 128 25.96 -22.47 1.60
CA THR A 128 26.23 -22.94 2.95
C THR A 128 26.41 -24.47 2.89
N PRO A 129 27.59 -25.04 3.21
CA PRO A 129 27.77 -26.49 3.25
C PRO A 129 26.81 -27.08 4.28
N GLN A 130 26.07 -28.12 3.90
CA GLN A 130 25.42 -28.96 4.89
C GLN A 130 26.55 -29.62 5.71
N GLU A 131 26.70 -29.17 6.96
CA GLU A 131 27.51 -29.90 7.94
C GLU A 131 26.97 -31.31 8.00
N GLY A 132 27.82 -32.26 7.55
CA GLY A 132 27.48 -33.63 7.45
C GLY A 132 27.03 -34.18 8.79
N ASN A 133 25.90 -34.86 8.77
CA ASN A 133 25.43 -35.67 9.87
C ASN A 133 26.45 -36.78 10.09
N GLY A 134 27.41 -36.49 10.99
CA GLY A 134 28.52 -37.37 11.33
C GLY A 134 28.02 -38.66 11.95
N GLU A 135 28.43 -39.74 11.31
CA GLU A 135 28.69 -41.08 11.82
C GLU A 135 28.10 -41.43 13.18
N ARG A 136 27.01 -42.17 13.20
CA ARG A 136 26.77 -43.10 14.29
C ARG A 136 27.58 -44.35 14.01
N SER A 137 28.81 -44.38 14.54
CA SER A 137 29.64 -45.57 14.71
C SER A 137 28.88 -46.63 15.52
N GLY A 138 28.48 -47.69 14.86
CA GLY A 138 27.98 -48.87 15.49
C GLY A 138 29.12 -49.66 16.10
N THR A 139 29.26 -49.66 17.42
CA THR A 139 30.08 -50.64 18.14
C THR A 139 29.26 -51.89 18.31
N GLY A 140 29.62 -52.91 17.57
CA GLY A 140 29.15 -54.27 17.78
C GLY A 140 29.62 -54.79 19.15
N HIS A 141 28.73 -55.46 19.85
CA HIS A 141 29.12 -56.33 20.93
C HIS A 141 28.64 -57.72 20.58
N ALA A 142 29.62 -58.51 20.20
CA ALA A 142 29.51 -59.97 20.14
C ALA A 142 29.71 -60.52 21.57
N GLY A 143 28.86 -61.38 22.01
CA GLY A 143 28.99 -62.09 23.27
C GLY A 143 28.04 -63.27 23.30
N GLY A 144 28.58 -64.42 22.92
CA GLY A 144 27.89 -65.67 23.02
C GLY A 144 27.87 -66.22 24.46
N HIS A 145 27.02 -67.12 24.71
CA HIS A 145 27.23 -68.41 25.36
C HIS A 145 25.86 -68.97 25.79
N SER A 146 25.48 -70.12 25.23
CA SER A 146 25.58 -71.46 25.76
C SER A 146 24.69 -71.72 26.96
N GLY A 147 23.83 -72.70 26.86
CA GLY A 147 23.64 -73.68 27.91
C GLY A 147 22.20 -74.08 28.23
N LYS A 148 21.82 -75.26 27.72
CA LYS A 148 21.14 -76.41 28.38
C LYS A 148 19.94 -76.21 29.31
N GLY A 149 18.77 -76.70 28.93
CA GLY A 149 18.42 -78.05 29.35
C GLY A 149 17.25 -78.03 30.35
N HIS A 150 16.31 -78.66 30.06
CA HIS A 150 15.28 -79.55 30.48
C HIS A 150 13.90 -79.22 29.93
#